data_e2eb348a3785059d896d1a6682019cf1
#
_entry.id   e2eb348a3785059d896d1a6682019cf1
#
_cell.length_a   1.000
_cell.length_b   1.000
_cell.length_c   1.000
_cell.angle_alpha   90.00
_cell.angle_beta   90.00
_cell.angle_gamma   90.00
#
_symmetry.space_group_name_H-M   'P 1'
#
loop_
_entity.id
_entity.type
_entity.pdbx_description
1 polymer ?
#
loop_
_entity_poly.entity_id
_entity_poly.type
_entity_poly.pdbx_seq_one_letter_code
_entity_poly.pdbx_strand_id
1 'polypeptide(L)'
;MIAADVHFGKVGHFRKAGIAMPLNMEQNDLSVLSDLIDEYKPEKIIFLGDFFHSDMNADWDWFILWRSRFPELEIVLIRGNHDIIDDSYYERMNILLYDQLLIGPFLMLHHPLSDSCLAQSDIYSFCGHIHPGISLTGKARQHITLPCFAFGSRQAILPSFGTFTGRVAIPSNKTDRIFAVLKDKVIAID
;
A
#
# COMPACT_ATOMS: atom_id res chain seq x y z
N MET A 1 -4.98 -2.58 11.15
CA MET A 1 -4.61 -1.53 10.16
C MET A 1 -4.43 -2.17 8.80
N ILE A 2 -4.70 -1.45 7.70
CA ILE A 2 -4.49 -1.96 6.33
C ILE A 2 -3.64 -0.93 5.57
N ALA A 3 -2.64 -1.37 4.82
CA ALA A 3 -1.82 -0.57 3.92
C ALA A 3 -1.59 -1.33 2.61
N ALA A 4 -1.27 -0.63 1.52
CA ALA A 4 -1.02 -1.25 0.22
C ALA A 4 0.24 -0.66 -0.42
N ASP A 5 0.93 -1.47 -1.23
CA ASP A 5 1.97 -1.01 -2.15
C ASP A 5 3.06 -0.18 -1.45
N VAL A 6 3.70 -0.75 -0.43
CA VAL A 6 4.77 -0.10 0.34
C VAL A 6 6.02 0.05 -0.50
N HIS A 7 6.31 -0.96 -1.34
CA HIS A 7 7.48 -1.03 -2.21
C HIS A 7 8.79 -0.78 -1.49
N PHE A 8 8.97 -1.42 -0.34
CA PHE A 8 10.21 -1.36 0.42
C PHE A 8 11.39 -1.78 -0.46
N GLY A 9 12.55 -1.15 -0.29
CA GLY A 9 13.73 -1.49 -1.08
C GLY A 9 13.76 -0.86 -2.48
N LYS A 10 12.77 -0.07 -2.87
CA LYS A 10 12.70 0.56 -4.18
C LYS A 10 13.82 1.57 -4.41
N VAL A 11 14.17 2.34 -3.39
CA VAL A 11 15.26 3.32 -3.43
C VAL A 11 16.61 2.60 -3.61
N GLY A 12 16.82 1.51 -2.89
CA GLY A 12 18.00 0.65 -3.05
C GLY A 12 18.11 0.04 -4.44
N HIS A 13 16.99 -0.39 -5.01
CA HIS A 13 16.93 -0.90 -6.37
C HIS A 13 17.37 0.17 -7.40
N PHE A 14 16.85 1.40 -7.33
CA PHE A 14 17.24 2.48 -8.22
C PHE A 14 18.71 2.88 -8.06
N ARG A 15 19.26 2.86 -6.84
CA ARG A 15 20.68 3.10 -6.61
C ARG A 15 21.56 2.03 -7.26
N LYS A 16 21.18 0.75 -7.16
CA LYS A 16 21.88 -0.34 -7.88
C LYS A 16 21.87 -0.11 -9.39
N ALA A 17 20.80 0.49 -9.94
CA ALA A 17 20.68 0.86 -11.33
C ALA A 17 21.44 2.18 -11.69
N GLY A 18 22.20 2.78 -10.77
CA GLY A 18 22.96 4.00 -10.99
C GLY A 18 22.17 5.31 -10.92
N ILE A 19 20.93 5.26 -10.46
CA ILE A 19 20.08 6.44 -10.29
C ILE A 19 20.33 7.06 -8.92
N ALA A 20 20.70 8.36 -8.90
CA ALA A 20 20.92 9.07 -7.65
C ALA A 20 19.62 9.28 -6.88
N MET A 21 19.50 8.63 -5.71
CA MET A 21 18.34 8.72 -4.82
C MET A 21 18.75 9.18 -3.41
N PRO A 22 17.95 10.03 -2.74
CA PRO A 22 18.20 10.45 -1.36
C PRO A 22 18.28 9.24 -0.41
N LEU A 23 19.23 9.30 0.56
CA LEU A 23 19.52 8.17 1.46
C LEU A 23 18.40 7.83 2.45
N ASN A 24 17.55 8.79 2.76
CA ASN A 24 16.60 8.71 3.89
C ASN A 24 15.14 8.47 3.48
N MET A 25 14.86 8.22 2.19
CA MET A 25 13.45 8.11 1.73
C MET A 25 12.74 6.89 2.31
N GLU A 26 13.40 5.73 2.33
CA GLU A 26 12.81 4.51 2.88
C GLU A 26 12.69 4.54 4.40
N GLN A 27 13.65 5.19 5.07
CA GLN A 27 13.56 5.43 6.51
C GLN A 27 12.36 6.29 6.86
N ASN A 28 11.95 7.19 5.97
CA ASN A 28 10.74 8.00 6.16
C ASN A 28 9.46 7.16 6.13
N ASP A 29 9.33 6.22 5.19
CA ASP A 29 8.15 5.35 5.11
C ASP A 29 8.03 4.45 6.35
N LEU A 30 9.16 3.87 6.83
CA LEU A 30 9.19 3.13 8.10
C LEU A 30 8.91 4.02 9.32
N SER A 31 9.37 5.26 9.31
CA SER A 31 9.08 6.20 10.40
C SER A 31 7.60 6.51 10.46
N VAL A 32 6.98 6.83 9.31
CA VAL A 32 5.53 7.07 9.23
C VAL A 32 4.74 5.84 9.69
N LEU A 33 5.17 4.64 9.28
CA LEU A 33 4.52 3.40 9.71
C LEU A 33 4.66 3.20 11.23
N SER A 34 5.83 3.52 11.80
CA SER A 34 6.05 3.48 13.26
C SER A 34 5.14 4.44 13.99
N ASP A 35 5.05 5.69 13.52
CA ASP A 35 4.20 6.73 14.13
C ASP A 35 2.73 6.29 14.13
N LEU A 36 2.25 5.69 13.03
CA LEU A 36 0.90 5.14 12.94
C LEU A 36 0.67 3.97 13.89
N ILE A 37 1.65 3.07 14.04
CA ILE A 37 1.57 1.95 14.99
C ILE A 37 1.54 2.48 16.42
N ASP A 38 2.37 3.45 16.74
CA ASP A 38 2.46 4.03 18.09
C ASP A 38 1.19 4.83 18.44
N GLU A 39 0.57 5.49 17.46
CA GLU A 39 -0.66 6.27 17.64
C GLU A 39 -1.90 5.36 17.77
N TYR A 40 -2.09 4.43 16.81
CA TYR A 40 -3.31 3.63 16.71
C TYR A 40 -3.22 2.29 17.43
N LYS A 41 -2.03 1.84 17.81
CA LYS A 41 -1.75 0.57 18.52
C LYS A 41 -2.51 -0.62 17.93
N PRO A 42 -2.38 -0.87 16.62
CA PRO A 42 -3.08 -1.98 15.99
C PRO A 42 -2.53 -3.31 16.49
N GLU A 43 -3.38 -4.28 16.76
CA GLU A 43 -2.97 -5.65 17.05
C GLU A 43 -2.43 -6.34 15.79
N LYS A 44 -2.91 -5.91 14.61
CA LYS A 44 -2.58 -6.51 13.31
C LYS A 44 -2.45 -5.45 12.23
N ILE A 45 -1.46 -5.64 11.33
CA ILE A 45 -1.35 -4.92 10.07
C ILE A 45 -1.47 -5.90 8.91
N ILE A 46 -2.28 -5.54 7.91
CA ILE A 46 -2.43 -6.28 6.67
C ILE A 46 -1.87 -5.43 5.54
N PHE A 47 -0.86 -5.93 4.86
CA PHE A 47 -0.32 -5.34 3.66
C PHE A 47 -0.98 -6.00 2.44
N LEU A 48 -1.57 -5.18 1.57
CA LEU A 48 -2.27 -5.64 0.37
C LEU A 48 -1.31 -5.73 -0.84
N GLY A 49 -0.22 -6.46 -0.65
CA GLY A 49 0.77 -6.76 -1.68
C GLY A 49 1.79 -5.66 -1.94
N ASP A 50 2.76 -6.03 -2.78
CA ASP A 50 3.87 -5.19 -3.18
C ASP A 50 4.58 -4.55 -1.98
N PHE A 51 4.86 -5.39 -0.99
CA PHE A 51 5.53 -4.96 0.24
C PHE A 51 7.00 -4.64 -0.03
N PHE A 52 7.72 -5.54 -0.73
CA PHE A 52 9.05 -5.27 -1.27
C PHE A 52 8.98 -4.98 -2.77
N HIS A 53 9.90 -4.14 -3.24
CA HIS A 53 9.88 -3.74 -4.66
C HIS A 53 10.50 -4.77 -5.61
N SER A 54 11.49 -5.53 -5.14
CA SER A 54 12.29 -6.45 -5.96
C SER A 54 13.10 -7.40 -5.07
N ASP A 55 14.15 -8.00 -5.63
CA ASP A 55 15.13 -8.82 -4.91
C ASP A 55 15.68 -8.13 -3.65
N MET A 56 16.13 -8.93 -2.70
CA MET A 56 16.78 -8.47 -1.48
C MET A 56 17.90 -7.48 -1.76
N ASN A 57 17.92 -6.41 -0.99
CA ASN A 57 18.95 -5.39 -0.99
C ASN A 57 19.25 -4.93 0.45
N ALA A 58 20.13 -3.94 0.61
CA ALA A 58 20.52 -3.44 1.93
C ALA A 58 19.35 -2.86 2.76
N ASP A 59 18.24 -2.54 2.11
CA ASP A 59 17.06 -1.98 2.80
C ASP A 59 16.31 -3.05 3.59
N TRP A 60 16.56 -4.34 3.29
CA TRP A 60 16.06 -5.46 4.10
C TRP A 60 16.56 -5.41 5.54
N ASP A 61 17.83 -5.03 5.77
CA ASP A 61 18.40 -4.93 7.11
C ASP A 61 17.67 -3.85 7.93
N TRP A 62 17.28 -2.75 7.30
CA TRP A 62 16.44 -1.72 7.94
C TRP A 62 15.05 -2.24 8.31
N PHE A 63 14.46 -3.06 7.47
CA PHE A 63 13.20 -3.69 7.77
C PHE A 63 13.31 -4.68 8.94
N ILE A 64 14.35 -5.52 9.00
CA ILE A 64 14.60 -6.42 10.13
C ILE A 64 14.69 -5.62 11.44
N LEU A 65 15.47 -4.53 11.43
CA LEU A 65 15.63 -3.67 12.60
C LEU A 65 14.29 -3.03 13.00
N TRP A 66 13.53 -2.55 12.04
CA TRP A 66 12.21 -2.00 12.27
C TRP A 66 11.26 -3.05 12.86
N ARG A 67 11.20 -4.25 12.28
CA ARG A 67 10.36 -5.35 12.73
C ARG A 67 10.64 -5.74 14.19
N SER A 68 11.89 -5.70 14.59
CA SER A 68 12.28 -6.04 15.96
C SER A 68 11.75 -5.08 17.03
N ARG A 69 11.34 -3.88 16.66
CA ARG A 69 10.67 -2.91 17.57
C ARG A 69 9.23 -3.27 17.90
N PHE A 70 8.59 -4.09 17.08
CA PHE A 70 7.16 -4.44 17.19
C PHE A 70 6.97 -5.96 17.22
N PRO A 71 7.56 -6.69 18.19
CA PRO A 71 7.55 -8.16 18.21
C PRO A 71 6.13 -8.73 18.35
N GLU A 72 5.25 -8.05 19.09
CA GLU A 72 3.87 -8.50 19.35
C GLU A 72 2.89 -8.14 18.21
N LEU A 73 3.29 -7.29 17.28
CA LEU A 73 2.44 -6.89 16.18
C LEU A 73 2.30 -8.04 15.18
N GLU A 74 1.08 -8.49 14.95
CA GLU A 74 0.80 -9.45 13.88
C GLU A 74 0.90 -8.77 12.52
N ILE A 75 1.72 -9.30 11.63
CA ILE A 75 1.87 -8.81 10.26
C ILE A 75 1.38 -9.87 9.29
N VAL A 76 0.47 -9.46 8.43
CA VAL A 76 -0.06 -10.26 7.33
C VAL A 76 0.31 -9.59 6.01
N LEU A 77 0.83 -10.36 5.07
CA LEU A 77 1.09 -9.93 3.70
C LEU A 77 0.20 -10.73 2.75
N ILE A 78 -0.65 -10.03 2.02
CA ILE A 78 -1.29 -10.54 0.83
C ILE A 78 -0.28 -10.39 -0.31
N ARG A 79 0.06 -11.46 -1.02
CA ARG A 79 1.09 -11.38 -2.06
C ARG A 79 0.72 -10.44 -3.19
N GLY A 80 1.64 -9.56 -3.53
CA GLY A 80 1.63 -8.78 -4.76
C GLY A 80 2.58 -9.36 -5.81
N ASN A 81 2.56 -8.79 -6.99
CA ASN A 81 3.41 -9.24 -8.09
C ASN A 81 4.90 -8.88 -7.92
N HIS A 82 5.22 -7.93 -7.03
CA HIS A 82 6.59 -7.58 -6.67
C HIS A 82 7.14 -8.37 -5.47
N ASP A 83 6.30 -9.12 -4.74
CA ASP A 83 6.72 -9.91 -3.59
C ASP A 83 7.34 -11.25 -4.04
N ILE A 84 8.51 -11.16 -4.70
CA ILE A 84 9.24 -12.28 -5.30
C ILE A 84 10.33 -12.87 -4.38
N ILE A 85 10.51 -12.31 -3.20
CA ILE A 85 11.45 -12.79 -2.18
C ILE A 85 10.95 -14.15 -1.68
N ASP A 86 11.88 -15.08 -1.43
CA ASP A 86 11.56 -16.41 -0.92
C ASP A 86 10.81 -16.35 0.42
N ASP A 87 9.79 -17.17 0.57
CA ASP A 87 8.88 -17.18 1.72
C ASP A 87 9.58 -17.32 3.06
N SER A 88 10.67 -18.07 3.09
CA SER A 88 11.43 -18.30 4.31
C SER A 88 11.97 -17.02 4.96
N TYR A 89 12.14 -15.95 4.19
CA TYR A 89 12.55 -14.65 4.74
C TYR A 89 11.40 -13.98 5.49
N TYR A 90 10.19 -14.02 4.93
CA TYR A 90 8.98 -13.49 5.59
C TYR A 90 8.64 -14.31 6.85
N GLU A 91 8.74 -15.64 6.76
CA GLU A 91 8.49 -16.54 7.89
C GLU A 91 9.42 -16.26 9.07
N ARG A 92 10.73 -16.04 8.81
CA ARG A 92 11.70 -15.66 9.86
C ARG A 92 11.35 -14.35 10.55
N MET A 93 10.61 -13.47 9.89
CA MET A 93 10.13 -12.21 10.45
C MET A 93 8.74 -12.34 11.09
N ASN A 94 8.19 -13.57 11.21
CA ASN A 94 6.83 -13.82 11.67
C ASN A 94 5.79 -13.02 10.87
N ILE A 95 5.93 -13.01 9.54
CA ILE A 95 4.96 -12.45 8.61
C ILE A 95 4.15 -13.59 8.02
N LEU A 96 2.83 -13.51 8.17
CA LEU A 96 1.89 -14.49 7.63
C LEU A 96 1.61 -14.15 6.16
N LEU A 97 1.79 -15.13 5.27
CA LEU A 97 1.64 -14.95 3.82
C LEU A 97 0.33 -15.57 3.35
N TYR A 98 -0.40 -14.84 2.51
CA TYR A 98 -1.63 -15.30 1.85
C TYR A 98 -1.69 -14.77 0.42
N ASP A 99 -2.32 -15.51 -0.49
CA ASP A 99 -2.68 -14.99 -1.81
C ASP A 99 -3.92 -14.11 -1.72
N GLN A 100 -4.82 -14.44 -0.80
CA GLN A 100 -6.01 -13.68 -0.45
C GLN A 100 -6.46 -14.05 0.97
N LEU A 101 -7.14 -13.15 1.67
CA LEU A 101 -7.60 -13.40 3.02
C LEU A 101 -9.01 -12.85 3.25
N LEU A 102 -9.93 -13.71 3.68
CA LEU A 102 -11.29 -13.32 4.06
C LEU A 102 -11.36 -13.05 5.57
N ILE A 103 -11.77 -11.84 5.94
CA ILE A 103 -11.95 -11.43 7.34
C ILE A 103 -13.39 -10.91 7.50
N GLY A 104 -14.26 -11.73 8.06
CA GLY A 104 -15.68 -11.41 8.12
C GLY A 104 -16.25 -11.19 6.71
N PRO A 105 -16.88 -10.05 6.41
CA PRO A 105 -17.42 -9.75 5.08
C PRO A 105 -16.38 -9.14 4.13
N PHE A 106 -15.11 -9.02 4.53
CA PHE A 106 -14.08 -8.30 3.79
C PHE A 106 -13.06 -9.26 3.20
N LEU A 107 -12.85 -9.17 1.88
CA LEU A 107 -11.84 -9.90 1.15
C LEU A 107 -10.62 -9.01 0.89
N MET A 108 -9.47 -9.41 1.43
CA MET A 108 -8.19 -8.75 1.23
C MET A 108 -7.50 -9.34 0.01
N LEU A 109 -7.15 -8.51 -0.96
CA LEU A 109 -6.52 -8.87 -2.23
C LEU A 109 -5.40 -7.90 -2.55
N HIS A 110 -4.48 -8.28 -3.44
CA HIS A 110 -3.57 -7.32 -4.07
C HIS A 110 -4.23 -6.70 -5.30
N HIS A 111 -4.64 -7.52 -6.27
CA HIS A 111 -5.26 -7.05 -7.51
C HIS A 111 -6.75 -6.77 -7.35
N PRO A 112 -7.27 -5.69 -7.94
CA PRO A 112 -8.71 -5.46 -8.01
C PRO A 112 -9.45 -6.60 -8.71
N LEU A 113 -10.63 -6.90 -8.22
CA LEU A 113 -11.55 -7.82 -8.90
C LEU A 113 -12.21 -7.13 -10.10
N SER A 114 -12.47 -7.91 -11.14
CA SER A 114 -13.26 -7.43 -12.29
C SER A 114 -14.72 -7.18 -11.89
N ASP A 115 -15.41 -6.32 -12.63
CA ASP A 115 -16.83 -6.01 -12.41
C ASP A 115 -17.71 -7.27 -12.43
N SER A 116 -17.37 -8.26 -13.28
CA SER A 116 -18.11 -9.53 -13.36
C SER A 116 -17.96 -10.36 -12.08
N CYS A 117 -16.78 -10.37 -11.46
CA CYS A 117 -16.55 -11.04 -10.17
C CYS A 117 -17.27 -10.31 -9.03
N LEU A 118 -17.20 -8.98 -9.01
CA LEU A 118 -17.88 -8.15 -8.01
C LEU A 118 -19.39 -8.30 -8.06
N ALA A 119 -19.98 -8.41 -9.26
CA ALA A 119 -21.43 -8.58 -9.43
C ALA A 119 -21.97 -9.90 -8.86
N GLN A 120 -21.13 -10.94 -8.74
CA GLN A 120 -21.52 -12.27 -8.28
C GLN A 120 -21.25 -12.52 -6.80
N SER A 121 -20.71 -11.54 -6.07
CA SER A 121 -20.30 -11.70 -4.69
C SER A 121 -20.98 -10.67 -3.77
N ASP A 122 -21.40 -11.11 -2.58
CA ASP A 122 -21.85 -10.21 -1.52
C ASP A 122 -20.71 -9.71 -0.61
N ILE A 123 -19.48 -10.07 -0.96
CA ILE A 123 -18.26 -9.72 -0.22
C ILE A 123 -17.78 -8.36 -0.67
N TYR A 124 -17.32 -7.54 0.27
CA TYR A 124 -16.64 -6.28 -0.02
C TYR A 124 -15.13 -6.51 -0.08
N SER A 125 -14.44 -6.10 -1.14
CA SER A 125 -13.00 -6.29 -1.28
C SER A 125 -12.19 -5.03 -1.00
N PHE A 126 -10.99 -5.23 -0.46
CA PHE A 126 -9.94 -4.21 -0.32
C PHE A 126 -8.75 -4.65 -1.15
N CYS A 127 -8.21 -3.76 -1.97
CA CYS A 127 -7.05 -4.03 -2.82
C CYS A 127 -6.12 -2.83 -2.97
N GLY A 128 -4.92 -3.07 -3.50
CA GLY A 128 -3.91 -2.10 -3.88
C GLY A 128 -3.66 -2.12 -5.39
N HIS A 129 -2.39 -2.25 -5.79
CA HIS A 129 -1.86 -2.46 -7.12
C HIS A 129 -2.01 -1.28 -8.09
N ILE A 130 -3.17 -0.64 -8.16
CA ILE A 130 -3.47 0.42 -9.12
C ILE A 130 -2.76 1.74 -8.77
N HIS A 131 -2.42 1.95 -7.50
CA HIS A 131 -1.91 3.23 -6.98
C HIS A 131 -2.82 4.40 -7.38
N PRO A 132 -4.10 4.41 -6.95
CA PRO A 132 -5.09 5.34 -7.43
C PRO A 132 -4.72 6.78 -7.12
N GLY A 133 -4.89 7.64 -8.11
CA GLY A 133 -4.72 9.08 -8.00
C GLY A 133 -5.93 9.83 -8.53
N ILE A 134 -6.29 10.94 -7.90
CA ILE A 134 -7.30 11.87 -8.37
C ILE A 134 -6.65 13.12 -8.93
N SER A 135 -6.99 13.46 -10.17
CA SER A 135 -6.47 14.66 -10.83
C SER A 135 -7.38 15.84 -10.57
N LEU A 136 -6.83 16.86 -9.93
CA LEU A 136 -7.51 18.11 -9.65
C LEU A 136 -7.00 19.19 -10.59
N THR A 137 -7.92 19.97 -11.17
CA THR A 137 -7.62 21.07 -12.07
C THR A 137 -7.92 22.39 -11.38
N GLY A 138 -6.88 23.23 -11.28
CA GLY A 138 -7.00 24.59 -10.75
C GLY A 138 -7.12 25.65 -11.83
N LYS A 139 -7.15 26.92 -11.41
CA LYS A 139 -7.10 28.06 -12.31
C LYS A 139 -5.78 28.07 -13.09
N ALA A 140 -5.78 28.74 -14.27
CA ALA A 140 -4.60 28.85 -15.13
C ALA A 140 -3.99 27.50 -15.60
N ARG A 141 -4.83 26.47 -15.84
CA ARG A 141 -4.41 25.11 -16.30
C ARG A 141 -3.45 24.39 -15.35
N GLN A 142 -3.49 24.72 -14.08
CA GLN A 142 -2.75 23.96 -13.07
C GLN A 142 -3.40 22.59 -12.91
N HIS A 143 -2.57 21.54 -12.88
CA HIS A 143 -3.00 20.17 -12.64
C HIS A 143 -2.15 19.58 -11.51
N ILE A 144 -2.80 18.89 -10.60
CA ILE A 144 -2.14 18.10 -9.58
C ILE A 144 -2.84 16.75 -9.49
N THR A 145 -2.07 15.67 -9.41
CA THR A 145 -2.60 14.34 -9.11
C THR A 145 -2.20 13.96 -7.71
N LEU A 146 -3.19 13.77 -6.85
CA LEU A 146 -3.01 13.35 -5.46
C LEU A 146 -3.33 11.88 -5.30
N PRO A 147 -2.61 11.12 -4.45
CA PRO A 147 -3.01 9.77 -4.09
C PRO A 147 -4.40 9.81 -3.45
N CYS A 148 -5.20 8.78 -3.65
CA CYS A 148 -6.54 8.75 -3.09
C CYS A 148 -6.99 7.34 -2.70
N PHE A 149 -7.83 7.28 -1.68
CA PHE A 149 -8.66 6.11 -1.45
C PHE A 149 -9.88 6.20 -2.37
N ALA A 150 -10.21 5.08 -3.01
CA ALA A 150 -11.40 4.98 -3.87
C ALA A 150 -12.32 3.88 -3.34
N PHE A 151 -13.47 4.27 -2.79
CA PHE A 151 -14.47 3.35 -2.26
C PHE A 151 -15.64 3.26 -3.23
N GLY A 152 -15.68 2.18 -4.02
CA GLY A 152 -16.81 1.81 -4.83
C GLY A 152 -17.87 1.04 -4.02
N SER A 153 -18.92 0.58 -4.69
CA SER A 153 -20.05 -0.13 -4.05
C SER A 153 -19.67 -1.48 -3.45
N ARG A 154 -18.67 -2.16 -4.00
CA ARG A 154 -18.24 -3.52 -3.58
C ARG A 154 -16.73 -3.68 -3.43
N GLN A 155 -15.96 -2.65 -3.73
CA GLN A 155 -14.50 -2.70 -3.69
C GLN A 155 -13.93 -1.35 -3.28
N ALA A 156 -12.92 -1.38 -2.42
CA ALA A 156 -12.06 -0.24 -2.13
C ALA A 156 -10.67 -0.46 -2.71
N ILE A 157 -10.14 0.55 -3.38
CA ILE A 157 -8.76 0.57 -3.86
C ILE A 157 -7.98 1.57 -3.00
N LEU A 158 -6.93 1.08 -2.35
CA LEU A 158 -6.10 1.88 -1.46
C LEU A 158 -4.99 2.59 -2.25
N PRO A 159 -4.61 3.80 -1.84
CA PRO A 159 -3.42 4.43 -2.39
C PRO A 159 -2.16 3.66 -1.97
N SER A 160 -1.12 3.75 -2.78
CA SER A 160 0.20 3.28 -2.38
C SER A 160 0.67 4.01 -1.12
N PHE A 161 1.14 3.24 -0.14
CA PHE A 161 1.75 3.77 1.08
C PHE A 161 3.14 4.32 0.80
N GLY A 162 3.93 3.63 -0.03
CA GLY A 162 5.28 4.04 -0.39
C GLY A 162 5.29 5.40 -1.08
N THR A 163 6.11 6.32 -0.58
CA THR A 163 6.19 7.70 -1.10
C THR A 163 6.75 7.78 -2.51
N PHE A 164 7.55 6.80 -2.91
CA PHE A 164 8.20 6.77 -4.22
C PHE A 164 7.52 5.84 -5.23
N THR A 165 6.20 5.99 -5.37
CA THR A 165 5.40 5.21 -6.31
C THR A 165 4.74 6.11 -7.36
N GLY A 166 4.59 5.59 -8.58
CA GLY A 166 3.76 6.21 -9.62
C GLY A 166 2.28 6.24 -9.18
N ARG A 167 1.45 7.01 -9.88
CA ARG A 167 0.01 7.09 -9.65
C ARG A 167 -0.72 6.97 -10.96
N VAL A 168 -1.82 6.24 -10.96
CA VAL A 168 -2.74 6.14 -12.09
C VAL A 168 -3.97 6.98 -11.78
N ALA A 169 -4.24 7.97 -12.63
CA ALA A 169 -5.47 8.76 -12.48
C ALA A 169 -6.68 7.84 -12.72
N ILE A 170 -7.53 7.70 -11.72
CA ILE A 170 -8.76 6.91 -11.83
C ILE A 170 -9.93 7.80 -12.21
N PRO A 171 -10.88 7.30 -13.04
CA PRO A 171 -12.13 8.00 -13.25
C PRO A 171 -12.95 7.99 -11.96
N SER A 172 -13.56 9.12 -11.62
CA SER A 172 -14.53 9.16 -10.54
C SER A 172 -15.92 8.80 -11.10
N ASN A 173 -16.51 7.74 -10.55
CA ASN A 173 -17.92 7.45 -10.80
C ASN A 173 -18.76 8.19 -9.75
N LYS A 174 -19.98 8.61 -10.12
CA LYS A 174 -20.87 9.34 -9.19
C LYS A 174 -21.25 8.56 -7.92
N THR A 175 -21.07 7.25 -7.95
CA THR A 175 -21.35 6.33 -6.82
C THR A 175 -20.15 6.10 -5.93
N ASP A 176 -18.95 6.49 -6.36
CA ASP A 176 -17.72 6.24 -5.64
C ASP A 176 -17.44 7.37 -4.64
N ARG A 177 -16.94 7.00 -3.49
CA ARG A 177 -16.46 7.95 -2.49
C ARG A 177 -14.94 8.03 -2.59
N ILE A 178 -14.44 9.16 -3.05
CA ILE A 178 -13.01 9.41 -3.23
C ILE A 178 -12.48 10.27 -2.09
N PHE A 179 -11.36 9.87 -1.50
CA PHE A 179 -10.67 10.64 -0.47
C PHE A 179 -9.24 10.89 -0.91
N ALA A 180 -8.93 12.14 -1.27
CA ALA A 180 -7.58 12.54 -1.64
C ALA A 180 -6.69 12.67 -0.40
N VAL A 181 -5.46 12.16 -0.52
CA VAL A 181 -4.46 12.21 0.55
C VAL A 181 -3.51 13.37 0.28
N LEU A 182 -3.43 14.30 1.22
CA LEU A 182 -2.46 15.39 1.27
C LEU A 182 -1.42 15.08 2.35
N LYS A 183 -0.42 15.92 2.44
CA LYS A 183 0.68 15.71 3.39
C LYS A 183 0.21 15.60 4.86
N ASP A 184 -0.79 16.37 5.24
CA ASP A 184 -1.25 16.56 6.63
C ASP A 184 -2.73 16.26 6.86
N LYS A 185 -3.45 15.87 5.81
CA LYS A 185 -4.89 15.60 5.90
C LYS A 185 -5.41 14.75 4.74
N VAL A 186 -6.58 14.17 4.97
CA VAL A 186 -7.38 13.50 3.94
C VAL A 186 -8.64 14.31 3.71
N ILE A 187 -8.99 14.56 2.44
CA ILE A 187 -10.18 15.33 2.06
C ILE A 187 -11.09 14.50 1.16
N ALA A 188 -12.40 14.55 1.43
CA ALA A 188 -13.39 13.99 0.51
C ALA A 188 -13.44 14.82 -0.78
N ILE A 189 -13.58 14.13 -1.90
CA ILE A 189 -13.76 14.75 -3.22
C ILE A 189 -15.21 14.48 -3.65
N ASP A 190 -15.96 15.55 -3.86
CA ASP A 190 -17.35 15.51 -4.31
C ASP A 190 -17.46 15.48 -5.85
#